data_b6a92971e398dbf45c6a74a69477e0ef
#
_entry.id   b6a92971e398dbf45c6a74a69477e0ef
#
_cell.length_a   1.000
_cell.length_b   1.000
_cell.length_c   1.000
_cell.angle_alpha   90.00
_cell.angle_beta   90.00
_cell.angle_gamma   90.00
#
_symmetry.space_group_name_H-M   'P 1'
#
loop_
_entity.id
_entity.type
_entity.pdbx_description
1 polymer ?
#
loop_
_entity_poly.entity_id
_entity_poly.type
_entity_poly.pdbx_seq_one_letter_code
_entity_poly.pdbx_strand_id
1 'polypeptide(L)'
;QETAVAGDIVCITGIAGIGISDTLCDIDQVEALPPLTVDEPTLSMLFCVNNSPLAGKDGKFLTSRQIRERLFTEASHNVALNVEETADPDRFRVSGRGELHLSVLIETMRREGYELAVSRPQVIFKEENGEILEPYETLSLDVEEQHQGKVMEALGDRRGELQEMMPDGQGRVRMQFRIPTRGIMGYRPVFLSQTSGTGIMSFASAGFGPRISDVVGQRSNGVLISNAAGKAVGFALFNLQNRDIDTISSAVV
;
A
#
# COMPACT_ATOMS: atom_id res chain seq x y z
N GLN A 1 33.13 18.12 13.74
CA GLN A 1 32.88 19.47 14.30
C GLN A 1 32.75 19.33 15.80
N GLU A 2 33.37 20.24 16.55
CA GLU A 2 33.34 20.26 18.03
C GLU A 2 32.13 21.10 18.55
N THR A 3 31.56 21.94 17.70
CA THR A 3 30.44 22.81 18.03
C THR A 3 29.44 22.91 16.88
N ALA A 4 28.17 23.03 17.22
CA ALA A 4 27.07 23.31 16.29
C ALA A 4 26.30 24.52 16.79
N VAL A 5 25.73 25.32 15.90
CA VAL A 5 24.94 26.50 16.24
C VAL A 5 23.48 26.31 15.82
N ALA A 6 22.61 27.15 16.37
CA ALA A 6 21.18 27.10 16.03
C ALA A 6 20.96 27.26 14.51
N GLY A 7 20.21 26.31 13.93
CA GLY A 7 19.97 26.23 12.49
C GLY A 7 20.86 25.20 11.75
N ASP A 8 21.87 24.65 12.40
CA ASP A 8 22.71 23.61 11.80
C ASP A 8 21.99 22.27 11.75
N ILE A 9 22.22 21.52 10.65
CA ILE A 9 21.82 20.11 10.53
C ILE A 9 23.05 19.26 10.82
N VAL A 10 23.00 18.50 11.88
CA VAL A 10 24.13 17.69 12.36
C VAL A 10 23.78 16.21 12.44
N CYS A 11 24.80 15.35 12.25
CA CYS A 11 24.69 13.93 12.52
C CYS A 11 25.26 13.63 13.91
N ILE A 12 24.44 12.97 14.76
CA ILE A 12 24.84 12.55 16.10
C ILE A 12 24.92 11.03 16.12
N THR A 13 25.97 10.47 16.73
CA THR A 13 26.18 9.03 16.87
C THR A 13 26.37 8.65 18.33
N GLY A 14 26.12 7.40 18.67
CA GLY A 14 26.39 6.88 20.02
C GLY A 14 25.24 6.98 21.00
N ILE A 15 24.05 7.42 20.58
CA ILE A 15 22.84 7.45 21.40
C ILE A 15 21.98 6.24 21.05
N ALA A 16 21.79 5.33 22.00
CA ALA A 16 20.91 4.19 21.83
C ALA A 16 19.45 4.59 22.11
N GLY A 17 18.52 4.03 21.32
CA GLY A 17 17.07 4.17 21.57
C GLY A 17 16.45 5.49 21.14
N ILE A 18 17.16 6.32 20.37
CA ILE A 18 16.59 7.55 19.80
C ILE A 18 15.76 7.22 18.55
N GLY A 19 14.57 7.78 18.47
CA GLY A 19 13.66 7.66 17.35
C GLY A 19 13.49 8.95 16.55
N ILE A 20 12.74 8.88 15.47
CA ILE A 20 12.34 10.07 14.71
C ILE A 20 11.36 10.89 15.57
N SER A 21 11.51 12.22 15.55
CA SER A 21 10.78 13.19 16.37
C SER A 21 11.19 13.27 17.84
N ASP A 22 12.16 12.50 18.30
CA ASP A 22 12.72 12.70 19.61
C ASP A 22 13.49 14.00 19.70
N THR A 23 13.35 14.72 20.82
CA THR A 23 14.08 15.96 21.07
C THR A 23 15.24 15.68 22.01
N LEU A 24 16.44 16.10 21.61
CA LEU A 24 17.60 16.13 22.47
C LEU A 24 17.70 17.49 23.15
N CYS A 25 17.70 17.52 24.47
CA CYS A 25 17.74 18.73 25.27
C CYS A 25 18.98 18.75 26.17
N ASP A 26 19.26 19.91 26.71
CA ASP A 26 20.18 20.04 27.85
C ASP A 26 19.58 19.36 29.09
N ILE A 27 20.43 18.76 29.93
CA ILE A 27 20.01 18.07 31.15
C ILE A 27 19.34 19.02 32.13
N ASP A 28 19.78 20.26 32.19
CA ASP A 28 19.26 21.28 33.10
C ASP A 28 18.05 22.03 32.54
N GLN A 29 17.81 21.95 31.21
CA GLN A 29 16.69 22.58 30.52
C GLN A 29 15.98 21.56 29.59
N VAL A 30 15.13 20.74 30.17
CA VAL A 30 14.36 19.74 29.42
C VAL A 30 13.13 20.41 28.80
N GLU A 31 13.22 20.75 27.54
CA GLU A 31 12.14 21.34 26.75
C GLU A 31 11.95 20.54 25.47
N ALA A 32 10.92 19.69 25.44
CA ALA A 32 10.60 18.87 24.28
C ALA A 32 9.85 19.66 23.22
N LEU A 33 10.30 19.60 21.98
CA LEU A 33 9.52 20.08 20.85
C LEU A 33 8.31 19.18 20.58
N PRO A 34 7.19 19.71 20.02
CA PRO A 34 6.06 18.87 19.67
C PRO A 34 6.48 17.80 18.64
N PRO A 35 6.13 16.53 18.86
CA PRO A 35 6.49 15.47 17.92
C PRO A 35 5.82 15.69 16.56
N LEU A 36 6.49 15.25 15.50
CA LEU A 36 5.91 15.25 14.16
C LEU A 36 4.73 14.29 14.12
N THR A 37 3.57 14.80 13.80
CA THR A 37 2.38 13.97 13.54
C THR A 37 2.43 13.48 12.10
N VAL A 38 2.33 12.18 11.92
CA VAL A 38 2.28 11.53 10.62
C VAL A 38 0.90 10.91 10.46
N ASP A 39 0.35 10.97 9.24
CA ASP A 39 -0.94 10.35 8.96
C ASP A 39 -0.93 8.87 9.37
N GLU A 40 -2.00 8.45 10.01
CA GLU A 40 -2.17 7.08 10.44
C GLU A 40 -2.18 6.10 9.26
N PRO A 41 -1.67 4.88 9.46
CA PRO A 41 -1.69 3.86 8.42
C PRO A 41 -3.13 3.51 8.04
N THR A 42 -3.41 3.42 6.75
CA THR A 42 -4.74 3.10 6.20
C THR A 42 -4.84 1.67 5.69
N LEU A 43 -3.71 1.04 5.36
CA LEU A 43 -3.62 -0.32 4.84
C LEU A 43 -2.71 -1.18 5.69
N SER A 44 -3.05 -2.46 5.81
CA SER A 44 -2.21 -3.48 6.42
C SER A 44 -2.06 -4.70 5.51
N MET A 45 -0.90 -5.36 5.58
CA MET A 45 -0.60 -6.63 4.93
C MET A 45 0.07 -7.57 5.92
N LEU A 46 -0.08 -8.88 5.70
CA LEU A 46 0.74 -9.87 6.38
C LEU A 46 1.97 -10.18 5.53
N PHE A 47 3.13 -10.07 6.16
CA PHE A 47 4.41 -10.52 5.64
C PHE A 47 4.71 -11.86 6.30
N CYS A 48 4.88 -12.89 5.50
CA CYS A 48 4.99 -14.27 5.97
C CYS A 48 6.27 -14.91 5.45
N VAL A 49 6.77 -15.89 6.17
CA VAL A 49 7.79 -16.79 5.64
C VAL A 49 7.22 -17.51 4.42
N ASN A 50 8.02 -17.62 3.35
CA ASN A 50 7.64 -18.38 2.17
C ASN A 50 7.69 -19.88 2.47
N ASN A 51 6.54 -20.52 2.54
CA ASN A 51 6.39 -21.96 2.75
C ASN A 51 5.97 -22.71 1.48
N SER A 52 6.03 -22.06 0.31
CA SER A 52 5.69 -22.65 -0.96
C SER A 52 6.75 -23.66 -1.43
N PRO A 53 6.42 -24.56 -2.40
CA PRO A 53 7.41 -25.47 -3.01
C PRO A 53 8.56 -24.76 -3.74
N LEU A 54 8.47 -23.44 -3.91
CA LEU A 54 9.47 -22.59 -4.55
C LEU A 54 10.42 -21.93 -3.54
N ALA A 55 10.19 -22.12 -2.23
CA ALA A 55 10.99 -21.51 -1.17
C ALA A 55 12.48 -21.82 -1.31
N GLY A 56 13.33 -20.80 -1.17
CA GLY A 56 14.79 -20.92 -1.23
C GLY A 56 15.37 -20.97 -2.63
N LYS A 57 14.61 -20.65 -3.68
CA LYS A 57 15.13 -20.65 -5.06
C LYS A 57 15.73 -19.32 -5.46
N ASP A 58 15.20 -18.21 -4.96
CA ASP A 58 15.56 -16.86 -5.39
C ASP A 58 16.22 -16.04 -4.27
N GLY A 59 15.76 -16.18 -3.02
CA GLY A 59 16.25 -15.41 -1.88
C GLY A 59 17.33 -16.10 -1.04
N LYS A 60 18.11 -15.29 -0.32
CA LYS A 60 19.11 -15.75 0.65
C LYS A 60 18.60 -15.72 2.09
N PHE A 61 17.66 -14.80 2.37
CA PHE A 61 17.11 -14.56 3.70
C PHE A 61 15.64 -15.04 3.75
N LEU A 62 15.44 -16.19 4.38
CA LEU A 62 14.20 -16.96 4.35
C LEU A 62 13.55 -17.13 5.71
N THR A 63 14.34 -16.91 6.78
CA THR A 63 13.87 -17.23 8.12
C THR A 63 13.03 -16.14 8.73
N SER A 64 12.04 -16.53 9.56
CA SER A 64 11.19 -15.60 10.33
C SER A 64 12.03 -14.57 11.09
N ARG A 65 13.10 -14.99 11.73
CA ARG A 65 14.00 -14.10 12.47
C ARG A 65 14.62 -13.01 11.58
N GLN A 66 15.12 -13.38 10.39
CA GLN A 66 15.73 -12.42 9.45
C GLN A 66 14.69 -11.41 8.95
N ILE A 67 13.49 -11.88 8.57
CA ILE A 67 12.38 -11.03 8.13
C ILE A 67 11.98 -10.08 9.26
N ARG A 68 11.83 -10.59 10.48
CA ARG A 68 11.51 -9.81 11.67
C ARG A 68 12.53 -8.68 11.90
N GLU A 69 13.81 -9.01 12.00
CA GLU A 69 14.88 -8.04 12.24
C GLU A 69 14.86 -6.93 11.18
N ARG A 70 14.67 -7.29 9.92
CA ARG A 70 14.61 -6.32 8.82
C ARG A 70 13.39 -5.41 8.90
N LEU A 71 12.20 -5.97 9.17
CA LEU A 71 10.96 -5.20 9.29
C LEU A 71 11.00 -4.22 10.46
N PHE A 72 11.48 -4.65 11.63
CA PHE A 72 11.61 -3.78 12.81
C PHE A 72 12.68 -2.71 12.62
N THR A 73 13.76 -3.02 11.91
CA THR A 73 14.76 -2.01 11.52
C THR A 73 14.14 -0.95 10.60
N GLU A 74 13.33 -1.35 9.62
CA GLU A 74 12.61 -0.40 8.77
C GLU A 74 11.67 0.48 9.58
N ALA A 75 10.87 -0.12 10.46
CA ALA A 75 9.93 0.62 11.31
C ALA A 75 10.62 1.64 12.21
N SER A 76 11.86 1.38 12.67
CA SER A 76 12.63 2.35 13.49
C SER A 76 13.05 3.61 12.72
N HIS A 77 13.11 3.54 11.40
CA HIS A 77 13.50 4.65 10.52
C HIS A 77 12.35 5.22 9.69
N ASN A 78 11.16 4.63 9.79
CA ASN A 78 10.01 4.98 8.97
C ASN A 78 8.75 5.13 9.84
N VAL A 79 8.47 6.36 10.27
CA VAL A 79 7.34 6.69 11.17
C VAL A 79 5.99 6.29 10.57
N ALA A 80 5.89 6.22 9.25
CA ALA A 80 4.65 5.87 8.56
C ALA A 80 4.42 4.36 8.44
N LEU A 81 5.35 3.55 8.95
CA LEU A 81 5.29 2.09 8.94
C LEU A 81 5.10 1.58 10.37
N ASN A 82 4.07 0.77 10.58
CA ASN A 82 3.89 0.04 11.84
C ASN A 82 4.05 -1.46 11.60
N VAL A 83 4.84 -2.12 12.43
CA VAL A 83 5.11 -3.56 12.37
C VAL A 83 4.70 -4.20 13.69
N GLU A 84 3.82 -5.19 13.61
CA GLU A 84 3.30 -5.93 14.75
C GLU A 84 3.55 -7.43 14.57
N GLU A 85 3.95 -8.09 15.64
CA GLU A 85 3.98 -9.55 15.69
C GLU A 85 2.55 -10.09 15.78
N THR A 86 2.31 -11.22 15.14
CA THR A 86 1.03 -11.92 15.22
C THR A 86 1.12 -13.11 16.18
N ALA A 87 0.02 -13.79 16.43
CA ALA A 87 0.02 -15.04 17.21
C ALA A 87 0.83 -16.17 16.50
N ASP A 88 1.03 -16.06 15.20
CA ASP A 88 1.86 -16.95 14.40
C ASP A 88 3.27 -16.33 14.25
N PRO A 89 4.35 -16.95 14.74
CA PRO A 89 5.69 -16.41 14.72
C PRO A 89 6.27 -16.24 13.30
N ASP A 90 5.66 -16.87 12.31
CA ASP A 90 6.07 -16.77 10.91
C ASP A 90 5.31 -15.68 10.13
N ARG A 91 4.50 -14.86 10.82
CA ARG A 91 3.69 -13.81 10.22
C ARG A 91 3.81 -12.50 10.97
N PHE A 92 4.02 -11.42 10.22
CA PHE A 92 4.12 -10.05 10.73
C PHE A 92 3.05 -9.20 10.06
N ARG A 93 2.31 -8.43 10.86
CA ARG A 93 1.39 -7.43 10.33
C ARG A 93 2.15 -6.16 10.08
N VAL A 94 2.17 -5.72 8.84
CA VAL A 94 2.82 -4.49 8.41
C VAL A 94 1.76 -3.52 7.93
N SER A 95 1.67 -2.37 8.57
CA SER A 95 0.70 -1.33 8.27
C SER A 95 1.39 -0.10 7.71
N GLY A 96 0.83 0.49 6.67
CA GLY A 96 1.40 1.65 5.98
C GLY A 96 0.34 2.60 5.44
N ARG A 97 0.77 3.75 4.93
CA ARG A 97 -0.11 4.80 4.42
C ARG A 97 -0.87 4.41 3.15
N GLY A 98 -0.40 3.42 2.42
CA GLY A 98 -1.02 3.06 1.16
C GLY A 98 -0.30 1.92 0.45
N GLU A 99 -0.89 1.48 -0.65
CA GLU A 99 -0.43 0.33 -1.44
C GLU A 99 1.00 0.54 -1.98
N LEU A 100 1.31 1.75 -2.48
CA LEU A 100 2.63 2.06 -3.00
C LEU A 100 3.72 1.97 -1.91
N HIS A 101 3.42 2.46 -0.71
CA HIS A 101 4.37 2.43 0.41
C HIS A 101 4.77 0.99 0.76
N LEU A 102 3.79 0.10 0.89
CA LEU A 102 4.03 -1.32 1.17
C LEU A 102 4.71 -2.03 0.00
N SER A 103 4.36 -1.69 -1.25
CA SER A 103 4.98 -2.26 -2.45
C SER A 103 6.46 -1.88 -2.58
N VAL A 104 6.82 -0.65 -2.24
CA VAL A 104 8.23 -0.20 -2.22
C VAL A 104 9.02 -0.99 -1.17
N LEU A 105 8.46 -1.20 0.01
CA LEU A 105 9.11 -2.02 1.04
C LEU A 105 9.35 -3.46 0.56
N ILE A 106 8.34 -4.10 -0.03
CA ILE A 106 8.42 -5.45 -0.57
C ILE A 106 9.54 -5.54 -1.62
N GLU A 107 9.54 -4.59 -2.58
CA GLU A 107 10.56 -4.57 -3.64
C GLU A 107 11.97 -4.30 -3.11
N THR A 108 12.11 -3.44 -2.11
CA THR A 108 13.40 -3.18 -1.45
C THR A 108 13.92 -4.44 -0.77
N MET A 109 13.08 -5.13 0.02
CA MET A 109 13.44 -6.39 0.67
C MET A 109 13.81 -7.46 -0.36
N ARG A 110 13.04 -7.57 -1.46
CA ARG A 110 13.36 -8.50 -2.55
C ARG A 110 14.75 -8.23 -3.14
N ARG A 111 15.10 -6.97 -3.41
CA ARG A 111 16.42 -6.57 -3.92
C ARG A 111 17.55 -6.83 -2.94
N GLU A 112 17.29 -6.74 -1.65
CA GLU A 112 18.22 -7.10 -0.59
C GLU A 112 18.44 -8.62 -0.49
N GLY A 113 17.62 -9.43 -1.15
CA GLY A 113 17.70 -10.89 -1.19
C GLY A 113 16.81 -11.59 -0.17
N TYR A 114 15.81 -10.91 0.37
CA TYR A 114 14.75 -11.52 1.16
C TYR A 114 13.74 -12.20 0.26
N GLU A 115 13.34 -13.40 0.65
CA GLU A 115 12.24 -14.14 0.03
C GLU A 115 11.11 -14.27 1.05
N LEU A 116 9.94 -13.78 0.70
CA LEU A 116 8.79 -13.74 1.60
C LEU A 116 7.48 -13.91 0.82
N ALA A 117 6.44 -14.31 1.52
CA ALA A 117 5.08 -14.31 1.01
C ALA A 117 4.30 -13.14 1.62
N VAL A 118 3.41 -12.52 0.84
CA VAL A 118 2.59 -11.40 1.31
C VAL A 118 1.11 -11.70 1.12
N SER A 119 0.27 -11.26 2.05
CA SER A 119 -1.18 -11.33 1.91
C SER A 119 -1.70 -10.23 0.98
N ARG A 120 -2.98 -10.31 0.61
CA ARG A 120 -3.66 -9.16 0.01
C ARG A 120 -3.70 -8.00 1.00
N PRO A 121 -3.53 -6.74 0.54
CA PRO A 121 -3.71 -5.59 1.40
C PRO A 121 -5.16 -5.51 1.91
N GLN A 122 -5.30 -5.10 3.15
CA GLN A 122 -6.59 -4.90 3.80
C GLN A 122 -6.63 -3.49 4.38
N VAL A 123 -7.77 -2.83 4.27
CA VAL A 123 -7.99 -1.53 4.92
C VAL A 123 -8.09 -1.71 6.43
N ILE A 124 -7.56 -0.74 7.15
CA ILE A 124 -7.66 -0.68 8.61
C ILE A 124 -8.96 0.01 8.97
N PHE A 125 -9.81 -0.68 9.73
CA PHE A 125 -11.03 -0.09 10.27
C PHE A 125 -10.76 0.50 11.65
N LYS A 126 -11.43 1.60 11.96
CA LYS A 126 -11.46 2.20 13.29
C LYS A 126 -12.84 2.07 13.90
N GLU A 127 -12.90 2.00 15.20
CA GLU A 127 -14.14 2.06 15.95
C GLU A 127 -14.14 3.34 16.79
N GLU A 128 -15.09 4.24 16.49
CA GLU A 128 -15.28 5.48 17.23
C GLU A 128 -16.76 5.60 17.60
N ASN A 129 -17.02 5.83 18.88
CA ASN A 129 -18.39 5.97 19.44
C ASN A 129 -19.34 4.81 19.10
N GLY A 130 -18.81 3.59 18.91
CA GLY A 130 -19.60 2.40 18.54
C GLY A 130 -19.91 2.28 17.05
N GLU A 131 -19.37 3.19 16.23
CA GLU A 131 -19.46 3.12 14.77
C GLU A 131 -18.13 2.64 14.17
N ILE A 132 -18.22 1.77 13.17
CA ILE A 132 -17.04 1.31 12.42
C ILE A 132 -16.79 2.29 11.29
N LEU A 133 -15.59 2.87 11.29
CA LEU A 133 -15.12 3.78 10.26
C LEU A 133 -14.11 3.09 9.33
N GLU A 134 -14.11 3.50 8.08
CA GLU A 134 -13.12 3.08 7.07
C GLU A 134 -12.41 4.29 6.47
N PRO A 135 -11.17 4.12 5.96
CA PRO A 135 -10.44 5.21 5.32
C PRO A 135 -11.06 5.57 3.97
N TYR A 136 -11.12 6.87 3.70
CA TYR A 136 -11.56 7.46 2.44
C TYR A 136 -10.43 8.24 1.79
N GLU A 137 -10.53 8.35 0.48
CA GLU A 137 -9.59 9.12 -0.33
C GLU A 137 -10.34 10.08 -1.26
N THR A 138 -9.69 11.21 -1.53
CA THR A 138 -10.06 12.12 -2.59
C THR A 138 -9.32 11.67 -3.84
N LEU A 139 -10.05 11.10 -4.78
CA LEU A 139 -9.55 10.62 -6.07
C LEU A 139 -9.72 11.71 -7.11
N SER A 140 -8.61 12.19 -7.69
CA SER A 140 -8.60 13.16 -8.77
C SER A 140 -8.22 12.48 -10.09
N LEU A 141 -9.06 12.64 -11.09
CA LEU A 141 -8.92 12.07 -12.42
C LEU A 141 -8.90 13.17 -13.47
N ASP A 142 -8.06 12.97 -14.49
CA ASP A 142 -8.05 13.80 -15.69
C ASP A 142 -8.15 12.86 -16.90
N VAL A 143 -9.26 12.92 -17.62
CA VAL A 143 -9.60 12.00 -18.70
C VAL A 143 -10.12 12.74 -19.94
N GLU A 144 -9.99 12.11 -21.09
CA GLU A 144 -10.66 12.59 -22.30
C GLU A 144 -12.19 12.44 -22.16
N GLU A 145 -12.96 13.38 -22.68
CA GLU A 145 -14.43 13.40 -22.58
C GLU A 145 -15.08 12.10 -23.06
N GLN A 146 -14.53 11.47 -24.10
CA GLN A 146 -15.04 10.21 -24.63
C GLN A 146 -14.97 9.04 -23.64
N HIS A 147 -14.09 9.10 -22.64
CA HIS A 147 -13.91 8.05 -21.62
C HIS A 147 -14.68 8.32 -20.33
N GLN A 148 -15.20 9.54 -20.15
CA GLN A 148 -15.88 10.00 -18.92
C GLN A 148 -16.96 9.02 -18.45
N GLY A 149 -17.87 8.62 -19.34
CA GLY A 149 -19.03 7.77 -18.97
C GLY A 149 -18.59 6.43 -18.37
N LYS A 150 -17.63 5.74 -19.00
CA LYS A 150 -17.12 4.45 -18.52
C LYS A 150 -16.42 4.56 -17.17
N VAL A 151 -15.67 5.65 -16.97
CA VAL A 151 -14.97 5.90 -15.72
C VAL A 151 -15.95 6.20 -14.59
N MET A 152 -16.98 7.02 -14.85
CA MET A 152 -18.02 7.32 -13.87
C MET A 152 -18.82 6.08 -13.46
N GLU A 153 -19.21 5.23 -14.40
CA GLU A 153 -19.89 3.97 -14.15
C GLU A 153 -19.04 3.05 -13.25
N ALA A 154 -17.76 2.84 -13.62
CA ALA A 154 -16.85 1.99 -12.86
C ALA A 154 -16.58 2.51 -11.44
N LEU A 155 -16.54 3.82 -11.25
CA LEU A 155 -16.38 4.42 -9.92
C LEU A 155 -17.67 4.39 -9.09
N GLY A 156 -18.83 4.51 -9.73
CA GLY A 156 -20.13 4.30 -9.09
C GLY A 156 -20.27 2.90 -8.50
N ASP A 157 -19.90 1.86 -9.24
CA ASP A 157 -19.85 0.48 -8.76
C ASP A 157 -18.89 0.29 -7.58
N ARG A 158 -17.85 1.13 -7.50
CA ARG A 158 -16.85 1.15 -6.42
C ARG A 158 -17.19 2.12 -5.28
N ARG A 159 -18.43 2.62 -5.27
CA ARG A 159 -18.93 3.55 -4.24
C ARG A 159 -18.19 4.89 -4.20
N GLY A 160 -17.68 5.34 -5.35
CA GLY A 160 -17.14 6.69 -5.52
C GLY A 160 -18.26 7.72 -5.65
N GLU A 161 -18.22 8.75 -4.82
CA GLU A 161 -19.13 9.90 -4.86
C GLU A 161 -18.47 11.05 -5.62
N LEU A 162 -19.07 11.46 -6.74
CA LEU A 162 -18.57 12.60 -7.50
C LEU A 162 -18.75 13.89 -6.68
N GLN A 163 -17.65 14.58 -6.44
CA GLN A 163 -17.62 15.86 -5.72
C GLN A 163 -17.58 17.04 -6.69
N GLU A 164 -16.76 16.93 -7.70
CA GLU A 164 -16.52 18.00 -8.67
C GLU A 164 -16.25 17.45 -10.07
N MET A 165 -16.69 18.19 -11.08
CA MET A 165 -16.40 17.88 -12.48
C MET A 165 -16.21 19.18 -13.26
N MET A 166 -15.02 19.33 -13.87
CA MET A 166 -14.62 20.52 -14.61
C MET A 166 -14.11 20.14 -15.99
N PRO A 167 -14.87 20.43 -17.08
CA PRO A 167 -14.34 20.34 -18.43
C PRO A 167 -13.30 21.45 -18.67
N ASP A 168 -12.22 21.13 -19.36
CA ASP A 168 -11.19 22.11 -19.73
C ASP A 168 -11.52 22.90 -21.02
N GLY A 169 -12.58 22.50 -21.73
CA GLY A 169 -12.95 23.07 -23.02
C GLY A 169 -12.05 22.67 -24.18
N GLN A 170 -11.10 21.77 -23.98
CA GLN A 170 -10.17 21.24 -24.98
C GLN A 170 -10.30 19.72 -25.19
N GLY A 171 -11.41 19.15 -24.72
CA GLY A 171 -11.72 17.73 -24.85
C GLY A 171 -11.27 16.86 -23.69
N ARG A 172 -10.88 17.47 -22.55
CA ARG A 172 -10.58 16.76 -21.33
C ARG A 172 -11.49 17.21 -20.19
N VAL A 173 -11.72 16.32 -19.23
CA VAL A 173 -12.52 16.55 -18.03
C VAL A 173 -11.71 16.14 -16.81
N ARG A 174 -11.62 17.08 -15.87
CA ARG A 174 -11.12 16.79 -14.52
C ARG A 174 -12.30 16.42 -13.63
N MET A 175 -12.19 15.31 -12.95
CA MET A 175 -13.19 14.81 -12.01
C MET A 175 -12.58 14.57 -10.66
N GLN A 176 -13.31 14.88 -9.59
CA GLN A 176 -12.89 14.60 -8.23
C GLN A 176 -13.97 13.76 -7.54
N PHE A 177 -13.55 12.66 -6.93
CA PHE A 177 -14.42 11.74 -6.22
C PHE A 177 -13.96 11.58 -4.78
N ARG A 178 -14.93 11.43 -3.87
CA ARG A 178 -14.69 10.88 -2.54
C ARG A 178 -15.02 9.39 -2.59
N ILE A 179 -14.06 8.53 -2.24
CA ILE A 179 -14.18 7.09 -2.43
C ILE A 179 -13.53 6.34 -1.27
N PRO A 180 -14.13 5.24 -0.76
CA PRO A 180 -13.44 4.41 0.23
C PRO A 180 -12.16 3.82 -0.37
N THR A 181 -11.08 3.78 0.41
CA THR A 181 -9.76 3.29 -0.04
C THR A 181 -9.85 1.90 -0.70
N ARG A 182 -10.68 1.01 -0.17
CA ARG A 182 -10.91 -0.31 -0.79
C ARG A 182 -11.55 -0.25 -2.19
N GLY A 183 -12.23 0.85 -2.53
CA GLY A 183 -12.76 1.08 -3.87
C GLY A 183 -11.70 1.42 -4.90
N ILE A 184 -10.58 2.03 -4.48
CA ILE A 184 -9.45 2.37 -5.35
C ILE A 184 -8.55 1.17 -5.57
N MET A 185 -8.47 0.26 -4.61
CA MET A 185 -7.59 -0.92 -4.68
C MET A 185 -7.84 -1.73 -5.96
N GLY A 186 -6.78 -1.93 -6.74
CA GLY A 186 -6.83 -2.65 -8.02
C GLY A 186 -7.58 -1.92 -9.15
N TYR A 187 -7.97 -0.66 -8.97
CA TYR A 187 -8.67 0.11 -10.01
C TYR A 187 -7.72 0.66 -11.09
N ARG A 188 -6.48 1.00 -10.73
CA ARG A 188 -5.53 1.62 -11.65
C ARG A 188 -5.35 0.89 -13.00
N PRO A 189 -5.18 -0.44 -13.08
CA PRO A 189 -5.10 -1.15 -14.36
C PRO A 189 -6.39 -1.05 -15.18
N VAL A 190 -7.55 -1.09 -14.52
CA VAL A 190 -8.86 -0.95 -15.16
C VAL A 190 -9.01 0.46 -15.74
N PHE A 191 -8.67 1.48 -14.95
CA PHE A 191 -8.68 2.88 -15.38
C PHE A 191 -7.81 3.13 -16.60
N LEU A 192 -6.56 2.64 -16.58
CA LEU A 192 -5.67 2.77 -17.73
C LEU A 192 -6.21 2.07 -18.98
N SER A 193 -6.83 0.90 -18.82
CA SER A 193 -7.48 0.21 -19.93
C SER A 193 -8.69 0.97 -20.46
N GLN A 194 -9.54 1.52 -19.58
CA GLN A 194 -10.72 2.31 -19.94
C GLN A 194 -10.37 3.62 -20.67
N THR A 195 -9.23 4.21 -20.34
CA THR A 195 -8.76 5.49 -20.89
C THR A 195 -7.70 5.30 -21.97
N SER A 196 -7.50 4.08 -22.46
CA SER A 196 -6.46 3.76 -23.47
C SER A 196 -5.05 4.25 -23.07
N GLY A 197 -4.78 4.34 -21.76
CA GLY A 197 -3.52 4.81 -21.20
C GLY A 197 -3.35 6.33 -21.09
N THR A 198 -4.31 7.13 -21.59
CA THR A 198 -4.20 8.61 -21.61
C THR A 198 -4.68 9.29 -20.32
N GLY A 199 -5.40 8.54 -19.46
CA GLY A 199 -5.94 9.07 -18.21
C GLY A 199 -4.86 9.27 -17.14
N ILE A 200 -5.01 10.34 -16.38
CA ILE A 200 -4.17 10.65 -15.21
C ILE A 200 -5.00 10.40 -13.95
N MET A 201 -4.42 9.71 -13.00
CA MET A 201 -5.07 9.35 -11.74
C MET A 201 -4.15 9.65 -10.56
N SER A 202 -4.63 10.43 -9.62
CA SER A 202 -3.98 10.71 -8.33
C SER A 202 -5.00 10.64 -7.20
N PHE A 203 -4.54 10.34 -6.00
CA PHE A 203 -5.40 10.28 -4.83
C PHE A 203 -4.66 10.76 -3.58
N ALA A 204 -5.41 11.27 -2.62
CA ALA A 204 -4.92 11.75 -1.34
C ALA A 204 -5.87 11.32 -0.22
N SER A 205 -5.35 11.15 0.99
CA SER A 205 -6.17 10.80 2.15
C SER A 205 -7.25 11.84 2.39
N ALA A 206 -8.49 11.38 2.61
CA ALA A 206 -9.66 12.20 2.99
C ALA A 206 -10.15 11.85 4.41
N GLY A 207 -9.28 11.21 5.21
CA GLY A 207 -9.61 10.79 6.57
C GLY A 207 -10.48 9.54 6.63
N PHE A 208 -11.16 9.36 7.77
CA PHE A 208 -12.05 8.24 8.02
C PHE A 208 -13.51 8.67 7.84
N GLY A 209 -14.36 7.75 7.45
CA GLY A 209 -15.79 7.95 7.33
C GLY A 209 -16.57 6.65 7.59
N PRO A 210 -17.90 6.70 7.62
CA PRO A 210 -18.73 5.54 7.91
C PRO A 210 -18.43 4.39 6.96
N ARG A 211 -18.34 3.17 7.51
CA ARG A 211 -18.10 1.98 6.71
C ARG A 211 -19.31 1.66 5.84
N ILE A 212 -19.09 1.46 4.55
CA ILE A 212 -20.08 0.94 3.62
C ILE A 212 -20.17 -0.58 3.78
N SER A 213 -21.38 -1.10 3.98
CA SER A 213 -21.61 -2.54 4.25
C SER A 213 -21.33 -3.43 3.03
N ASP A 214 -21.40 -2.86 1.84
CA ASP A 214 -21.30 -3.60 0.59
C ASP A 214 -19.87 -4.08 0.29
N VAL A 215 -19.80 -5.13 -0.49
CA VAL A 215 -18.55 -5.62 -1.08
C VAL A 215 -18.12 -4.64 -2.17
N VAL A 216 -16.98 -3.98 -1.97
CA VAL A 216 -16.47 -2.96 -2.90
C VAL A 216 -15.16 -3.46 -3.52
N GLY A 217 -15.07 -3.34 -4.85
CA GLY A 217 -13.81 -3.47 -5.57
C GLY A 217 -13.16 -4.86 -5.55
N GLN A 218 -13.92 -5.92 -5.28
CA GLN A 218 -13.36 -7.28 -5.32
C GLN A 218 -13.02 -7.68 -6.75
N ARG A 219 -11.87 -8.28 -6.90
CA ARG A 219 -11.45 -8.90 -8.16
C ARG A 219 -12.27 -10.16 -8.38
N SER A 220 -12.95 -10.26 -9.52
CA SER A 220 -13.78 -11.42 -9.90
C SER A 220 -12.95 -12.61 -10.40
N ASN A 221 -11.75 -12.35 -10.94
CA ASN A 221 -10.91 -13.35 -11.56
C ASN A 221 -9.61 -13.58 -10.78
N GLY A 222 -9.09 -14.81 -10.82
CA GLY A 222 -7.79 -15.19 -10.27
C GLY A 222 -6.61 -14.61 -11.06
N VAL A 223 -5.40 -14.97 -10.68
CA VAL A 223 -4.14 -14.61 -11.34
C VAL A 223 -3.40 -15.87 -11.73
N LEU A 224 -2.88 -15.91 -12.94
CA LEU A 224 -1.91 -16.90 -13.37
C LEU A 224 -0.51 -16.37 -13.04
N ILE A 225 0.24 -17.15 -12.26
CA ILE A 225 1.62 -16.83 -11.90
C ILE A 225 2.53 -17.83 -12.58
N SER A 226 3.50 -17.35 -13.38
CA SER A 226 4.53 -18.20 -13.96
C SER A 226 5.51 -18.64 -12.86
N ASN A 227 5.73 -19.93 -12.71
CA ASN A 227 6.66 -20.53 -11.76
C ASN A 227 8.04 -20.84 -12.37
N ALA A 228 8.22 -20.54 -13.66
CA ALA A 228 9.49 -20.75 -14.35
C ALA A 228 9.67 -19.72 -15.47
N ALA A 229 10.91 -19.40 -15.76
CA ALA A 229 11.27 -18.59 -16.91
C ALA A 229 10.92 -19.35 -18.21
N GLY A 230 10.31 -18.66 -19.17
CA GLY A 230 9.91 -19.29 -20.41
C GLY A 230 9.15 -18.32 -21.32
N LYS A 231 8.85 -18.80 -22.55
CA LYS A 231 8.05 -18.05 -23.53
C LYS A 231 6.58 -18.45 -23.42
N ALA A 232 5.71 -17.50 -23.07
CA ALA A 232 4.28 -17.72 -23.08
C ALA A 232 3.76 -17.89 -24.53
N VAL A 233 3.00 -18.94 -24.77
CA VAL A 233 2.39 -19.24 -26.08
C VAL A 233 0.87 -19.06 -25.97
N GLY A 234 0.27 -18.28 -26.88
CA GLY A 234 -1.15 -17.96 -26.85
C GLY A 234 -2.07 -19.18 -26.81
N PHE A 235 -1.72 -20.25 -27.53
CA PHE A 235 -2.48 -21.52 -27.52
C PHE A 235 -2.49 -22.19 -26.14
N ALA A 236 -1.35 -22.16 -25.42
CA ALA A 236 -1.28 -22.73 -24.08
C ALA A 236 -2.10 -21.90 -23.07
N LEU A 237 -2.05 -20.57 -23.17
CA LEU A 237 -2.84 -19.66 -22.34
C LEU A 237 -4.34 -19.83 -22.59
N PHE A 238 -4.77 -20.01 -23.82
CA PHE A 238 -6.17 -20.27 -24.16
C PHE A 238 -6.70 -21.55 -23.52
N ASN A 239 -5.91 -22.60 -23.53
CA ASN A 239 -6.29 -23.88 -22.90
C ASN A 239 -6.32 -23.78 -21.36
N LEU A 240 -5.49 -22.92 -20.76
CA LEU A 240 -5.51 -22.67 -19.32
C LEU A 240 -6.73 -21.85 -18.88
N GLN A 241 -7.21 -20.96 -19.73
CA GLN A 241 -8.38 -20.12 -19.47
C GLN A 241 -9.67 -20.95 -19.31
N ASN A 242 -9.76 -22.12 -19.94
CA ASN A 242 -10.91 -23.02 -19.88
C ASN A 242 -10.83 -24.03 -18.73
N ARG A 243 -9.79 -24.02 -17.92
CA ARG A 243 -9.68 -24.88 -16.74
C ARG A 243 -10.11 -24.11 -15.51
N ASP A 244 -10.94 -24.75 -14.68
CA ASP A 244 -11.20 -24.28 -13.32
C ASP A 244 -9.89 -24.39 -12.53
N ILE A 245 -9.14 -23.29 -12.49
CA ILE A 245 -7.88 -23.22 -11.75
C ILE A 245 -8.23 -22.75 -10.35
N ASP A 246 -8.01 -23.62 -9.37
CA ASP A 246 -8.09 -23.27 -7.96
C ASP A 246 -7.21 -22.05 -7.69
N THR A 247 -7.78 -21.08 -7.03
CA THR A 247 -7.15 -19.78 -6.79
C THR A 247 -5.93 -19.94 -5.91
N ILE A 248 -4.75 -19.67 -6.44
CA ILE A 248 -3.56 -19.49 -5.60
C ILE A 248 -3.76 -18.22 -4.78
N SER A 249 -3.96 -18.38 -3.49
CA SER A 249 -4.35 -17.30 -2.57
C SER A 249 -3.20 -16.40 -2.11
N SER A 250 -1.94 -16.74 -2.43
CA SER A 250 -0.75 -15.97 -2.03
C SER A 250 0.13 -15.67 -3.24
N ALA A 251 0.55 -14.42 -3.35
CA ALA A 251 1.62 -14.03 -4.25
C ALA A 251 2.97 -14.30 -3.57
N VAL A 252 3.85 -15.02 -4.24
CA VAL A 252 5.26 -15.16 -3.84
C VAL A 252 6.04 -14.08 -4.57
N VAL A 253 6.82 -13.29 -3.85
CA VAL A 253 7.66 -12.19 -4.35
C VAL A 253 9.13 -12.59 -4.24
#